data_805619da15004e69b1468f5102a9ed74
#
_entry.id   805619da15004e69b1468f5102a9ed74
#
_cell.length_a   1.000
_cell.length_b   1.000
_cell.length_c   1.000
_cell.angle_alpha   90.00
_cell.angle_beta   90.00
_cell.angle_gamma   90.00
#
_symmetry.space_group_name_H-M   'P 1'
#
loop_
_entity.id
_entity.type
_entity.pdbx_description
1 polymer ?
#
loop_
_entity_poly.entity_id
_entity_poly.type
_entity_poly.pdbx_seq_one_letter_code
_entity_poly.pdbx_strand_id
1 'polypeptide(L)'
;MKNYFKALFLLMISVYLSGCQSDQFVTTPNSPTEASLVANSVGNGLETELNIDYIVAFKNLRMAYNRCVAFTGEQDFVFTDNKLEKDLEMGTIFARTEGGAYLSKILVESVGNNKTRMTLFLPSSYKFAQTRLKQDIKRALGQDPQCNVAQAL
;
A
#
# COMPACT_ATOMS: atom_id res chain seq x y z
N MET A 1 -38.89 25.99 47.41
CA MET A 1 -37.56 25.32 47.39
C MET A 1 -37.47 24.09 46.47
N LYS A 2 -38.57 23.40 46.15
CA LYS A 2 -38.57 22.17 45.29
C LYS A 2 -38.31 22.43 43.79
N ASN A 3 -38.59 23.60 43.30
CA ASN A 3 -38.50 23.92 41.85
C ASN A 3 -37.11 24.36 41.40
N TYR A 4 -36.28 24.92 42.28
CA TYR A 4 -34.92 25.33 41.98
C TYR A 4 -33.97 24.15 41.82
N PHE A 5 -34.26 23.03 42.52
CA PHE A 5 -33.43 21.83 42.41
C PHE A 5 -33.59 21.12 41.06
N LYS A 6 -34.78 21.18 40.43
CA LYS A 6 -35.04 20.63 39.11
C LYS A 6 -34.39 21.45 38.00
N ALA A 7 -34.35 22.78 38.12
CA ALA A 7 -33.71 23.67 37.17
C ALA A 7 -32.18 23.54 37.21
N LEU A 8 -31.60 23.37 38.41
CA LEU A 8 -30.16 23.17 38.57
C LEU A 8 -29.69 21.83 38.01
N PHE A 9 -30.51 20.78 38.11
CA PHE A 9 -30.20 19.46 37.61
C PHE A 9 -30.26 19.39 36.07
N LEU A 10 -31.16 20.13 35.43
CA LEU A 10 -31.25 20.28 33.97
C LEU A 10 -30.10 21.08 33.39
N LEU A 11 -29.56 22.07 34.13
CA LEU A 11 -28.43 22.86 33.69
C LEU A 11 -27.12 22.07 33.76
N MET A 12 -27.00 21.12 34.69
CA MET A 12 -25.79 20.27 34.81
C MET A 12 -25.71 19.20 33.73
N ILE A 13 -26.84 18.76 33.14
CA ILE A 13 -26.85 17.73 32.07
C ILE A 13 -26.42 18.33 30.71
N SER A 14 -26.64 19.62 30.50
CA SER A 14 -26.27 20.28 29.23
C SER A 14 -24.77 20.52 29.04
N VAL A 15 -23.97 20.43 30.11
CA VAL A 15 -22.52 20.66 30.04
C VAL A 15 -21.71 19.41 29.62
N TYR A 16 -22.34 18.20 29.71
CA TYR A 16 -21.64 16.95 29.36
C TYR A 16 -21.73 16.54 27.88
N LEU A 17 -22.47 17.27 27.04
CA LEU A 17 -22.68 16.93 25.63
C LEU A 17 -21.78 17.67 24.65
N SER A 18 -20.87 18.54 25.09
CA SER A 18 -19.97 19.27 24.22
C SER A 18 -18.56 18.70 24.12
N GLY A 19 -18.37 17.42 24.45
CA GLY A 19 -17.08 16.75 24.53
C GLY A 19 -16.70 15.85 23.34
N CYS A 20 -17.35 15.96 22.20
CA CYS A 20 -16.85 15.36 20.95
C CYS A 20 -16.47 16.47 19.96
N GLN A 21 -15.43 17.23 20.28
CA GLN A 21 -14.65 17.83 19.20
C GLN A 21 -13.90 16.68 18.56
N SER A 22 -14.43 16.20 17.43
CA SER A 22 -13.64 15.44 16.49
C SER A 22 -12.40 16.30 16.18
N ASP A 23 -11.22 15.86 16.65
CA ASP A 23 -9.98 16.30 16.07
C ASP A 23 -10.16 16.17 14.55
N GLN A 24 -10.30 17.32 13.90
CA GLN A 24 -10.13 17.36 12.47
C GLN A 24 -8.67 16.96 12.28
N PHE A 25 -8.44 15.66 12.04
CA PHE A 25 -7.25 15.25 11.36
C PHE A 25 -7.17 16.13 10.12
N VAL A 26 -6.25 17.08 10.13
CA VAL A 26 -5.83 17.78 8.93
C VAL A 26 -5.22 16.71 8.07
N THR A 27 -6.07 15.99 7.34
CA THR A 27 -5.63 15.13 6.26
C THR A 27 -4.97 16.09 5.28
N THR A 28 -3.64 16.06 5.23
CA THR A 28 -2.92 16.67 4.11
C THR A 28 -3.61 16.21 2.85
N PRO A 29 -4.16 17.14 2.04
CA PRO A 29 -4.97 16.75 0.91
C PRO A 29 -4.09 15.94 -0.05
N ASN A 30 -4.54 14.73 -0.37
CA ASN A 30 -4.16 13.91 -1.52
C ASN A 30 -2.91 13.03 -1.48
N SER A 31 -2.38 12.63 -0.34
CA SER A 31 -1.48 11.48 -0.37
C SER A 31 -2.31 10.20 -0.47
N PRO A 32 -2.23 9.42 -1.58
CA PRO A 32 -3.01 8.20 -1.70
C PRO A 32 -2.60 7.22 -0.59
N THR A 33 -3.59 6.86 0.24
CA THR A 33 -3.45 5.82 1.26
C THR A 33 -3.41 4.44 0.60
N GLU A 34 -2.97 3.42 1.32
CA GLU A 34 -3.02 2.04 0.82
C GLU A 34 -4.43 1.64 0.37
N ALA A 35 -5.45 1.93 1.19
CA ALA A 35 -6.84 1.62 0.87
C ALA A 35 -7.30 2.35 -0.40
N SER A 36 -6.92 3.63 -0.56
CA SER A 36 -7.23 4.40 -1.76
C SER A 36 -6.51 3.86 -2.99
N LEU A 37 -5.24 3.45 -2.87
CA LEU A 37 -4.50 2.83 -3.96
C LEU A 37 -5.17 1.54 -4.42
N VAL A 38 -5.55 0.65 -3.50
CA VAL A 38 -6.19 -0.64 -3.81
C VAL A 38 -7.56 -0.40 -4.45
N ALA A 39 -8.40 0.47 -3.86
CA ALA A 39 -9.75 0.73 -4.34
C ALA A 39 -9.81 1.39 -5.73
N ASN A 40 -8.76 2.16 -6.09
CA ASN A 40 -8.69 2.92 -7.34
C ASN A 40 -7.53 2.45 -8.24
N SER A 41 -7.15 1.18 -8.15
CA SER A 41 -6.07 0.65 -8.96
C SER A 41 -6.49 0.36 -10.39
N VAL A 42 -5.52 0.36 -11.30
CA VAL A 42 -5.71 -0.10 -12.68
C VAL A 42 -6.27 -1.53 -12.67
N GLY A 43 -7.44 -1.72 -13.31
CA GLY A 43 -8.06 -3.04 -13.47
C GLY A 43 -8.44 -3.73 -12.15
N ASN A 44 -8.64 -2.96 -11.06
CA ASN A 44 -8.85 -3.49 -9.70
C ASN A 44 -7.67 -4.33 -9.15
N GLY A 45 -6.48 -4.14 -9.70
CA GLY A 45 -5.30 -4.94 -9.48
C GLY A 45 -4.98 -5.83 -10.69
N LEU A 46 -3.70 -5.88 -11.07
CA LEU A 46 -3.23 -6.71 -12.17
C LEU A 46 -2.69 -8.01 -11.61
N GLU A 47 -3.34 -9.12 -11.93
CA GLU A 47 -3.01 -10.45 -11.40
C GLU A 47 -2.21 -11.29 -12.39
N THR A 48 -1.36 -12.16 -11.85
CA THR A 48 -0.68 -13.24 -12.57
C THR A 48 -0.35 -14.39 -11.64
N GLU A 49 -0.22 -15.59 -12.19
CA GLU A 49 0.30 -16.75 -11.46
C GLU A 49 1.75 -17.03 -11.87
N LEU A 50 2.56 -17.36 -10.87
CA LEU A 50 3.97 -17.71 -11.04
C LEU A 50 4.20 -19.14 -10.55
N ASN A 51 4.99 -19.91 -11.30
CA ASN A 51 5.35 -21.29 -10.94
C ASN A 51 6.57 -21.30 -10.02
N ILE A 52 6.47 -20.60 -8.89
CA ILE A 52 7.48 -20.58 -7.85
C ILE A 52 6.80 -20.40 -6.48
N ASP A 53 7.50 -20.76 -5.42
CA ASP A 53 7.05 -20.55 -4.04
C ASP A 53 6.91 -19.07 -3.67
N TYR A 54 5.89 -18.71 -2.88
CA TYR A 54 5.60 -17.31 -2.54
C TYR A 54 6.70 -16.66 -1.70
N ILE A 55 7.42 -17.43 -0.86
CA ILE A 55 8.56 -16.89 -0.08
C ILE A 55 9.70 -16.53 -1.02
N VAL A 56 9.94 -17.35 -2.06
CA VAL A 56 10.96 -17.09 -3.07
C VAL A 56 10.57 -15.86 -3.90
N ALA A 57 9.32 -15.79 -4.38
CA ALA A 57 8.80 -14.63 -5.10
C ALA A 57 8.92 -13.34 -4.26
N PHE A 58 8.48 -13.39 -3.00
CA PHE A 58 8.59 -12.27 -2.07
C PHE A 58 10.04 -11.83 -1.85
N LYS A 59 10.96 -12.77 -1.59
CA LYS A 59 12.39 -12.47 -1.37
C LYS A 59 13.01 -11.78 -2.59
N ASN A 60 12.74 -12.30 -3.79
CA ASN A 60 13.24 -11.76 -5.03
C ASN A 60 12.70 -10.34 -5.29
N LEU A 61 11.39 -10.14 -5.12
CA LEU A 61 10.75 -8.84 -5.25
C LEU A 61 11.31 -7.84 -4.25
N ARG A 62 11.44 -8.22 -2.97
CA ARG A 62 12.00 -7.36 -1.93
C ARG A 62 13.40 -6.87 -2.30
N MET A 63 14.28 -7.78 -2.74
CA MET A 63 15.62 -7.42 -3.17
C MET A 63 15.62 -6.49 -4.40
N ALA A 64 14.76 -6.79 -5.37
CA ALA A 64 14.64 -5.98 -6.58
C ALA A 64 14.07 -4.59 -6.27
N TYR A 65 13.05 -4.50 -5.41
CA TYR A 65 12.44 -3.23 -5.03
C TYR A 65 13.43 -2.34 -4.28
N ASN A 66 14.18 -2.89 -3.33
CA ASN A 66 15.21 -2.14 -2.60
C ASN A 66 16.31 -1.61 -3.52
N ARG A 67 16.64 -2.34 -4.58
CA ARG A 67 17.71 -1.94 -5.52
C ARG A 67 17.23 -1.07 -6.66
N CYS A 68 16.00 -1.35 -7.19
CA CYS A 68 15.57 -0.82 -8.47
C CYS A 68 14.38 0.15 -8.37
N VAL A 69 13.69 0.19 -7.23
CA VAL A 69 12.50 1.02 -7.00
C VAL A 69 12.74 2.04 -5.91
N ALA A 70 13.43 1.65 -4.84
CA ALA A 70 13.88 2.61 -3.83
C ALA A 70 14.82 3.63 -4.49
N PHE A 71 14.56 4.89 -4.24
CA PHE A 71 15.27 6.00 -4.86
C PHE A 71 15.48 7.12 -3.85
N THR A 72 16.68 7.70 -3.86
CA THR A 72 17.04 8.85 -3.05
C THR A 72 17.59 9.91 -3.98
N GLY A 73 16.81 10.94 -4.29
CA GLY A 73 17.21 12.10 -5.08
C GLY A 73 17.37 13.34 -4.21
N GLU A 74 17.67 14.48 -4.81
CA GLU A 74 17.82 15.75 -4.08
C GLU A 74 16.49 16.27 -3.52
N GLN A 75 15.36 15.96 -4.14
CA GLN A 75 14.05 16.49 -3.79
C GLN A 75 12.96 15.39 -3.67
N ASP A 76 13.24 14.18 -4.16
CA ASP A 76 12.29 13.08 -4.19
C ASP A 76 12.89 11.82 -3.58
N PHE A 77 12.14 11.21 -2.67
CA PHE A 77 12.50 9.94 -2.06
C PHE A 77 11.40 8.92 -2.30
N VAL A 78 11.78 7.73 -2.72
CA VAL A 78 10.90 6.57 -2.78
C VAL A 78 11.43 5.51 -1.83
N PHE A 79 10.64 5.20 -0.83
CA PHE A 79 10.90 4.16 0.15
C PHE A 79 10.18 2.87 -0.25
N THR A 80 10.80 1.73 0.05
CA THR A 80 10.17 0.43 -0.10
C THR A 80 10.00 -0.21 1.27
N ASP A 81 8.76 -0.58 1.58
CA ASP A 81 8.43 -1.36 2.76
C ASP A 81 7.97 -2.75 2.36
N ASN A 82 8.13 -3.69 3.28
CA ASN A 82 7.72 -5.06 3.01
C ASN A 82 7.26 -5.75 4.30
N LYS A 83 6.30 -6.66 4.16
CA LYS A 83 5.78 -7.49 5.24
C LYS A 83 5.58 -8.92 4.74
N LEU A 84 6.10 -9.90 5.45
CA LEU A 84 5.87 -11.32 5.19
C LEU A 84 5.04 -11.90 6.34
N GLU A 85 3.87 -12.43 6.03
CA GLU A 85 2.92 -13.03 6.95
C GLU A 85 2.84 -14.53 6.68
N LYS A 86 3.72 -15.29 7.31
CA LYS A 86 3.87 -16.73 7.04
C LYS A 86 2.63 -17.53 7.39
N ASP A 87 1.94 -17.15 8.46
CA ASP A 87 0.71 -17.84 8.90
C ASP A 87 -0.46 -17.64 7.92
N LEU A 88 -0.41 -16.58 7.12
CA LEU A 88 -1.36 -16.29 6.05
C LEU A 88 -0.84 -16.71 4.66
N GLU A 89 0.37 -17.24 4.60
CA GLU A 89 1.05 -17.60 3.35
C GLU A 89 1.09 -16.46 2.33
N MET A 90 1.33 -15.22 2.82
CA MET A 90 1.31 -14.04 1.98
C MET A 90 2.46 -13.08 2.30
N GLY A 91 2.80 -12.26 1.32
CA GLY A 91 3.77 -11.19 1.46
C GLY A 91 3.33 -9.93 0.72
N THR A 92 3.65 -8.77 1.29
CA THR A 92 3.31 -7.48 0.70
C THR A 92 4.56 -6.64 0.55
N ILE A 93 4.66 -5.92 -0.56
CA ILE A 93 5.74 -4.96 -0.84
C ILE A 93 5.10 -3.66 -1.29
N PHE A 94 5.56 -2.54 -0.73
CA PHE A 94 5.09 -1.21 -1.06
C PHE A 94 6.23 -0.35 -1.62
N ALA A 95 5.87 0.59 -2.50
CA ALA A 95 6.67 1.77 -2.77
C ALA A 95 5.89 3.01 -2.34
N ARG A 96 6.54 3.91 -1.59
CA ARG A 96 5.91 5.11 -1.03
C ARG A 96 6.83 6.31 -1.20
N THR A 97 6.25 7.51 -1.29
CA THR A 97 7.00 8.76 -1.19
C THR A 97 7.37 9.07 0.25
N GLU A 98 8.25 10.04 0.48
CA GLU A 98 8.57 10.58 1.80
C GLU A 98 7.33 11.10 2.55
N GLY A 99 6.41 11.73 1.84
CA GLY A 99 5.12 12.19 2.38
C GLY A 99 4.12 11.07 2.67
N GLY A 100 4.52 9.80 2.53
CA GLY A 100 3.70 8.63 2.86
C GLY A 100 2.69 8.23 1.78
N ALA A 101 2.71 8.86 0.60
CA ALA A 101 1.83 8.48 -0.51
C ALA A 101 2.22 7.11 -1.08
N TYR A 102 1.27 6.20 -1.20
CA TYR A 102 1.48 4.88 -1.80
C TYR A 102 1.53 4.99 -3.33
N LEU A 103 2.67 4.61 -3.91
CA LEU A 103 2.91 4.61 -5.35
C LEU A 103 2.56 3.28 -6.00
N SER A 104 2.84 2.19 -5.31
CA SER A 104 2.49 0.83 -5.74
C SER A 104 2.43 -0.12 -4.55
N LYS A 105 1.64 -1.20 -4.72
CA LYS A 105 1.59 -2.35 -3.81
C LYS A 105 1.69 -3.62 -4.62
N ILE A 106 2.53 -4.56 -4.21
CA ILE A 106 2.50 -5.95 -4.67
C ILE A 106 2.05 -6.83 -3.52
N LEU A 107 1.09 -7.68 -3.79
CA LEU A 107 0.68 -8.79 -2.94
C LEU A 107 1.14 -10.09 -3.61
N VAL A 108 1.79 -10.96 -2.86
CA VAL A 108 2.11 -12.34 -3.26
C VAL A 108 1.46 -13.30 -2.29
N GLU A 109 0.77 -14.30 -2.80
CA GLU A 109 0.01 -15.26 -2.02
C GLU A 109 0.30 -16.68 -2.52
N SER A 110 0.44 -17.63 -1.60
CA SER A 110 0.50 -19.05 -1.96
C SER A 110 -0.87 -19.50 -2.50
N VAL A 111 -0.86 -20.16 -3.65
CA VAL A 111 -2.05 -20.83 -4.18
C VAL A 111 -1.88 -22.35 -4.18
N GLY A 112 -0.91 -22.83 -3.40
CA GLY A 112 -0.58 -24.25 -3.27
C GLY A 112 0.34 -24.76 -4.41
N ASN A 113 0.82 -25.99 -4.26
CA ASN A 113 1.62 -26.65 -5.30
C ASN A 113 2.82 -25.85 -5.83
N ASN A 114 3.51 -25.14 -4.95
CA ASN A 114 4.67 -24.28 -5.30
C ASN A 114 4.30 -23.20 -6.34
N LYS A 115 3.09 -22.68 -6.27
CA LYS A 115 2.60 -21.59 -7.11
C LYS A 115 2.25 -20.38 -6.28
N THR A 116 2.44 -19.23 -6.88
CA THR A 116 2.19 -17.91 -6.28
C THR A 116 1.23 -17.13 -7.16
N ARG A 117 0.18 -16.56 -6.54
CA ARG A 117 -0.56 -15.45 -7.13
C ARG A 117 0.14 -14.15 -6.79
N MET A 118 0.43 -13.35 -7.79
CA MET A 118 0.97 -12.01 -7.62
C MET A 118 -0.04 -10.99 -8.13
N THR A 119 -0.42 -10.03 -7.28
CA THR A 119 -1.31 -8.92 -7.63
C THR A 119 -0.56 -7.60 -7.49
N LEU A 120 -0.52 -6.82 -8.57
CA LEU A 120 0.10 -5.49 -8.61
C LEU A 120 -0.97 -4.40 -8.62
N PHE A 121 -0.96 -3.54 -7.61
CA PHE A 121 -1.82 -2.38 -7.50
C PHE A 121 -1.04 -1.12 -7.88
N LEU A 122 -1.53 -0.40 -8.88
CA LEU A 122 -1.00 0.86 -9.39
C LEU A 122 -2.13 1.89 -9.48
N PRO A 123 -1.86 3.19 -9.31
CA PRO A 123 -2.86 4.22 -9.50
C PRO A 123 -3.54 4.11 -10.87
N SER A 124 -4.84 4.38 -10.95
CA SER A 124 -5.61 4.30 -12.22
C SER A 124 -5.04 5.19 -13.33
N SER A 125 -4.32 6.24 -12.97
CA SER A 125 -3.63 7.14 -13.92
C SER A 125 -2.31 6.57 -14.47
N TYR A 126 -1.84 5.41 -14.00
CA TYR A 126 -0.55 4.86 -14.40
C TYR A 126 -0.61 4.28 -15.82
N LYS A 127 0.02 4.95 -16.77
CA LYS A 127 -0.10 4.66 -18.22
C LYS A 127 0.56 3.35 -18.67
N PHE A 128 1.62 2.90 -17.98
CA PHE A 128 2.44 1.75 -18.38
C PHE A 128 2.24 0.53 -17.50
N ALA A 129 1.03 0.31 -17.01
CA ALA A 129 0.71 -0.70 -16.02
C ALA A 129 1.08 -2.13 -16.45
N GLN A 130 0.82 -2.49 -17.71
CA GLN A 130 1.17 -3.81 -18.24
C GLN A 130 2.69 -4.01 -18.38
N THR A 131 3.42 -2.98 -18.77
CA THR A 131 4.89 -3.00 -18.83
C THR A 131 5.48 -3.17 -17.44
N ARG A 132 4.91 -2.46 -16.45
CA ARG A 132 5.30 -2.59 -15.05
C ARG A 132 5.03 -4.00 -14.52
N LEU A 133 3.87 -4.58 -14.80
CA LEU A 133 3.55 -5.95 -14.41
C LEU A 133 4.58 -6.93 -14.97
N LYS A 134 4.88 -6.86 -16.27
CA LYS A 134 5.91 -7.71 -16.90
C LYS A 134 7.27 -7.56 -16.24
N GLN A 135 7.64 -6.35 -15.84
CA GLN A 135 8.89 -6.08 -15.14
C GLN A 135 8.88 -6.70 -13.73
N ASP A 136 7.79 -6.56 -13.00
CA ASP A 136 7.67 -7.11 -11.65
C ASP A 136 7.57 -8.65 -11.67
N ILE A 137 7.02 -9.27 -12.73
CA ILE A 137 7.12 -10.72 -12.97
C ILE A 137 8.60 -11.16 -13.07
N LYS A 138 9.41 -10.47 -13.88
CA LYS A 138 10.85 -10.77 -13.99
C LYS A 138 11.56 -10.63 -12.64
N ARG A 139 11.20 -9.61 -11.86
CA ARG A 139 11.73 -9.38 -10.52
C ARG A 139 11.36 -10.49 -9.56
N ALA A 140 10.09 -10.91 -9.57
CA ALA A 140 9.61 -12.04 -8.76
C ALA A 140 10.35 -13.34 -9.08
N LEU A 141 10.65 -13.57 -10.36
CA LEU A 141 11.40 -14.72 -10.83
C LEU A 141 12.93 -14.60 -10.63
N GLY A 142 13.43 -13.48 -10.09
CA GLY A 142 14.86 -13.23 -9.92
C GLY A 142 15.61 -12.95 -11.22
N GLN A 143 14.91 -12.57 -12.27
CA GLN A 143 15.44 -12.37 -13.63
C GLN A 143 15.75 -10.90 -13.98
N ASP A 144 15.74 -10.01 -12.99
CA ASP A 144 16.07 -8.58 -13.17
C ASP A 144 17.24 -8.12 -12.29
N PRO A 145 18.45 -8.68 -12.45
CA PRO A 145 19.60 -8.33 -11.61
C PRO A 145 20.14 -6.92 -11.85
N GLN A 146 19.84 -6.31 -13.00
CA GLN A 146 20.42 -5.04 -13.44
C GLN A 146 19.40 -3.88 -13.47
N CYS A 147 18.21 -4.06 -12.90
CA CYS A 147 17.18 -3.03 -12.91
C CYS A 147 16.90 -2.52 -14.34
N ASN A 148 16.59 -3.43 -15.26
CA ASN A 148 16.28 -3.04 -16.62
C ASN A 148 15.16 -2.00 -16.62
N VAL A 149 15.56 -0.74 -16.62
CA VAL A 149 14.67 0.37 -16.93
C VAL A 149 14.17 0.07 -18.33
N ALA A 150 12.85 -0.08 -18.49
CA ALA A 150 12.28 -0.16 -19.82
C ALA A 150 12.86 1.01 -20.61
N GLN A 151 13.68 0.72 -21.60
CA GLN A 151 14.18 1.75 -22.49
C GLN A 151 12.95 2.43 -23.04
N ALA A 152 12.80 3.70 -22.72
CA ALA A 152 11.82 4.55 -23.36
C ALA A 152 12.20 4.55 -24.85
N LEU A 153 11.45 3.75 -25.63
CA LEU A 153 11.44 3.83 -27.09
C LEU A 153 10.57 4.99 -27.50
#